data_c1dfd89a8267807b68c8b5469ee73a88
#
_entry.id   c1dfd89a8267807b68c8b5469ee73a88
#
_cell.length_a   1.000
_cell.length_b   1.000
_cell.length_c   1.000
_cell.angle_alpha   90.00
_cell.angle_beta   90.00
_cell.angle_gamma   90.00
#
_symmetry.space_group_name_H-M   'P 1'
#
loop_
_entity.id
_entity.type
_entity.pdbx_description
1 polymer ?
#
loop_
_entity_poly.entity_id
_entity_poly.type
_entity_poly.pdbx_seq_one_letter_code
_entity_poly.pdbx_strand_id
1 'polypeptide(L)'
;MDIFDVTGSFGPWQRNVLLIFFYVNIVGIWQNLGITFFAPNMEFRCIEPVYEGMNETVFDNRCEIHLNSSNITVPCTKWEYDTSYFSQTIVSEWDLVCNREWLVSLAKSIYMVGFLISVVFFGQLSDSYGRFPAVVISYVMTVVSMLLALLSSSYTMFIILRFLQALGRTGLTTVGFVLVMEIVGPNHRTETGITIQIGWAIGFTSLAAVAWFFRHWFWFQLALSVPILPLAFAYRMVPESPRWLLMKGRMEKLETLLRKAAKINGREIKSDIKDLLKVNSVSEDEQQKTFIDVLKWPKMRNRTFNMIYLWMVNSFMYYGLSYNTNDLAGNPYLNFFIAGH
;
A
#
# COMPACT_ATOMS: atom_id res chain seq x y z
N MET A 1 -16.03 33.38 5.24
CA MET A 1 -14.88 33.04 6.08
C MET A 1 -14.57 31.59 5.90
N ASP A 2 -13.35 31.24 5.57
CA ASP A 2 -13.00 29.81 5.32
C ASP A 2 -12.63 29.14 6.66
N ILE A 3 -12.78 27.81 6.75
CA ILE A 3 -12.40 26.98 7.91
C ILE A 3 -10.94 27.30 8.33
N PHE A 4 -10.10 27.62 7.37
CA PHE A 4 -8.69 27.95 7.57
C PHE A 4 -8.44 29.33 8.23
N ASP A 5 -9.42 30.22 8.23
CA ASP A 5 -9.31 31.49 8.96
C ASP A 5 -9.34 31.26 10.47
N VAL A 6 -10.05 30.20 10.91
CA VAL A 6 -10.14 29.81 12.32
C VAL A 6 -8.94 28.98 12.76
N THR A 7 -8.57 27.94 11.99
CA THR A 7 -7.53 26.97 12.37
C THR A 7 -6.13 27.39 11.94
N GLY A 8 -6.01 28.28 10.96
CA GLY A 8 -4.77 28.56 10.25
C GLY A 8 -4.55 27.61 9.08
N SER A 9 -3.82 28.09 8.06
CA SER A 9 -3.52 27.33 6.85
C SER A 9 -2.61 26.13 7.11
N PHE A 10 -1.64 26.27 8.04
CA PHE A 10 -0.74 25.21 8.49
C PHE A 10 -0.24 25.52 9.90
N GLY A 11 -0.30 24.54 10.81
CA GLY A 11 0.12 24.69 12.20
C GLY A 11 0.48 23.34 12.83
N PRO A 12 0.82 23.31 14.13
CA PRO A 12 1.16 22.08 14.84
C PRO A 12 0.11 20.96 14.74
N TRP A 13 -1.17 21.30 14.70
CA TRP A 13 -2.26 20.35 14.54
C TRP A 13 -2.19 19.64 13.18
N GLN A 14 -2.08 20.38 12.08
CA GLN A 14 -1.96 19.83 10.74
C GLN A 14 -0.67 19.05 10.58
N ARG A 15 0.45 19.55 11.12
CA ARG A 15 1.74 18.89 11.08
C ARG A 15 1.71 17.52 11.76
N ASN A 16 1.07 17.38 12.91
CA ASN A 16 0.97 16.11 13.62
C ASN A 16 0.22 15.07 12.79
N VAL A 17 -0.89 15.45 12.15
CA VAL A 17 -1.64 14.53 11.26
C VAL A 17 -0.82 14.19 10.02
N LEU A 18 -0.13 15.16 9.42
CA LEU A 18 0.78 14.93 8.30
C LEU A 18 1.87 13.91 8.65
N LEU A 19 2.51 14.03 9.82
CA LEU A 19 3.56 13.09 10.26
C LEU A 19 3.04 11.67 10.43
N ILE A 20 1.81 11.49 10.91
CA ILE A 20 1.18 10.16 10.99
C ILE A 20 1.06 9.55 9.59
N PHE A 21 0.49 10.28 8.62
CA PHE A 21 0.31 9.74 7.27
C PHE A 21 1.61 9.68 6.45
N PHE A 22 2.59 10.52 6.74
CA PHE A 22 3.95 10.36 6.24
C PHE A 22 4.56 9.02 6.68
N TYR A 23 4.45 8.69 7.96
CA TYR A 23 4.90 7.40 8.50
C TYR A 23 4.12 6.21 7.91
N VAL A 24 2.79 6.34 7.77
CA VAL A 24 1.94 5.34 7.10
C VAL A 24 2.43 5.06 5.69
N ASN A 25 2.89 6.07 4.94
CA ASN A 25 3.43 5.89 3.60
C ASN A 25 4.76 5.12 3.62
N ILE A 26 5.67 5.42 4.55
CA ILE A 26 6.94 4.68 4.70
C ILE A 26 6.67 3.19 4.91
N VAL A 27 5.89 2.85 5.94
CA VAL A 27 5.58 1.45 6.28
C VAL A 27 4.70 0.79 5.21
N GLY A 28 3.84 1.58 4.59
CA GLY A 28 2.92 1.09 3.56
C GLY A 28 3.63 0.59 2.30
N ILE A 29 4.68 1.25 1.82
CA ILE A 29 5.43 0.83 0.63
C ILE A 29 6.13 -0.51 0.86
N TRP A 30 6.55 -0.80 2.10
CA TRP A 30 7.17 -2.08 2.44
C TRP A 30 6.23 -3.25 2.13
N GLN A 31 4.93 -3.09 2.39
CA GLN A 31 3.94 -4.12 2.09
C GLN A 31 3.64 -4.22 0.59
N ASN A 32 3.69 -3.10 -0.12
CA ASN A 32 3.42 -3.08 -1.56
C ASN A 32 4.53 -3.77 -2.35
N LEU A 33 5.76 -3.36 -2.16
CA LEU A 33 6.91 -3.87 -2.88
C LEU A 33 7.57 -5.09 -2.21
N GLY A 34 7.17 -5.44 -0.99
CA GLY A 34 7.71 -6.59 -0.26
C GLY A 34 7.60 -7.91 -1.02
N ILE A 35 6.65 -8.04 -1.94
CA ILE A 35 6.50 -9.24 -2.77
C ILE A 35 7.77 -9.55 -3.59
N THR A 36 8.55 -8.54 -3.93
CA THR A 36 9.82 -8.67 -4.63
C THR A 36 10.81 -9.53 -3.82
N PHE A 37 10.77 -9.44 -2.49
CA PHE A 37 11.62 -10.22 -1.59
C PHE A 37 10.91 -11.46 -1.00
N PHE A 38 9.58 -11.50 -1.01
CA PHE A 38 8.84 -12.72 -0.68
C PHE A 38 8.96 -13.78 -1.76
N ALA A 39 8.89 -13.36 -3.03
CA ALA A 39 8.97 -14.22 -4.20
C ALA A 39 10.04 -13.72 -5.18
N PRO A 40 11.31 -13.74 -4.79
CA PRO A 40 12.41 -13.42 -5.69
C PRO A 40 12.59 -14.54 -6.72
N ASN A 41 13.24 -14.21 -7.83
CA ASN A 41 13.71 -15.22 -8.76
C ASN A 41 14.93 -15.92 -8.13
N MET A 42 14.75 -17.18 -7.72
CA MET A 42 15.81 -17.99 -7.10
C MET A 42 16.33 -19.01 -8.11
N GLU A 43 17.63 -19.25 -8.11
CA GLU A 43 18.18 -20.40 -8.80
C GLU A 43 17.82 -21.68 -8.04
N PHE A 44 17.46 -22.71 -8.77
CA PHE A 44 17.09 -24.01 -8.21
C PHE A 44 17.55 -25.14 -9.11
N ARG A 45 17.75 -26.32 -8.51
CA ARG A 45 18.08 -27.53 -9.20
C ARG A 45 17.20 -28.69 -8.75
N CYS A 46 16.93 -29.61 -9.65
CA CYS A 46 16.19 -30.82 -9.36
C CYS A 46 17.05 -31.80 -8.56
N ILE A 47 16.49 -32.37 -7.48
CA ILE A 47 17.18 -33.39 -6.65
C ILE A 47 16.45 -34.76 -6.62
N GLU A 48 15.17 -34.78 -6.99
CA GLU A 48 14.40 -36.02 -7.05
C GLU A 48 13.53 -36.04 -8.34
N PRO A 49 13.36 -37.18 -8.97
CA PRO A 49 13.74 -38.54 -8.56
C PRO A 49 15.22 -38.84 -8.77
N VAL A 50 15.83 -39.58 -7.82
CA VAL A 50 17.20 -40.08 -7.94
C VAL A 50 17.17 -41.43 -8.64
N TYR A 51 17.83 -41.53 -9.77
CA TYR A 51 18.02 -42.82 -10.47
C TYR A 51 19.46 -43.29 -10.35
N GLU A 52 19.65 -44.61 -10.05
CA GLU A 52 20.99 -45.22 -10.05
C GLU A 52 21.64 -45.06 -11.43
N GLY A 53 22.81 -44.42 -11.47
CA GLY A 53 23.55 -44.15 -12.72
C GLY A 53 23.50 -42.74 -13.25
N MET A 54 22.90 -41.78 -12.53
CA MET A 54 22.99 -40.38 -12.86
C MET A 54 24.41 -39.82 -12.61
N ASN A 55 25.08 -39.40 -13.67
CA ASN A 55 26.22 -38.53 -13.53
C ASN A 55 25.76 -37.15 -13.03
N GLU A 56 26.31 -36.66 -11.93
CA GLU A 56 25.96 -35.39 -11.28
C GLU A 56 26.13 -34.16 -12.16
N THR A 57 26.52 -34.28 -13.39
CA THR A 57 26.97 -33.19 -14.27
C THR A 57 25.97 -32.75 -15.35
N VAL A 58 24.79 -33.38 -15.46
CA VAL A 58 23.83 -33.04 -16.52
C VAL A 58 22.56 -32.42 -15.90
N PHE A 59 22.68 -31.22 -15.36
CA PHE A 59 21.54 -30.42 -14.89
C PHE A 59 21.15 -29.36 -15.94
N ASP A 60 20.86 -29.77 -17.17
CA ASP A 60 20.47 -28.85 -18.22
C ASP A 60 18.97 -28.46 -18.16
N ASN A 61 18.15 -29.25 -17.44
CA ASN A 61 16.73 -28.95 -17.28
C ASN A 61 16.34 -28.83 -15.81
N ARG A 62 16.00 -27.64 -15.38
CA ARG A 62 15.56 -27.33 -14.01
C ARG A 62 14.25 -28.02 -13.62
N CYS A 63 13.41 -28.39 -14.60
CA CYS A 63 12.05 -28.91 -14.40
C CYS A 63 11.87 -30.38 -14.80
N GLU A 64 12.77 -30.91 -15.64
CA GLU A 64 12.70 -32.29 -16.18
C GLU A 64 14.08 -32.92 -16.16
N ILE A 65 14.12 -34.22 -15.93
CA ILE A 65 15.35 -35.02 -15.96
C ILE A 65 15.33 -35.87 -17.21
N HIS A 66 16.34 -35.73 -18.05
CA HIS A 66 16.56 -36.62 -19.20
C HIS A 66 17.31 -37.86 -18.77
N LEU A 67 16.70 -39.04 -18.95
CA LEU A 67 17.38 -40.35 -18.77
C LEU A 67 18.21 -40.66 -20.02
N ASN A 68 19.54 -40.63 -19.90
CA ASN A 68 20.50 -40.80 -20.99
C ASN A 68 20.35 -42.17 -21.75
N SER A 69 19.62 -43.14 -21.22
CA SER A 69 19.49 -44.47 -21.86
C SER A 69 18.20 -44.65 -22.65
N SER A 70 17.20 -43.79 -22.59
CA SER A 70 15.87 -44.09 -23.15
C SER A 70 15.09 -42.91 -23.73
N ASN A 71 15.65 -41.75 -23.95
CA ASN A 71 14.93 -40.56 -24.44
C ASN A 71 13.64 -40.22 -23.65
N ILE A 72 13.55 -40.69 -22.40
CA ILE A 72 12.40 -40.46 -21.52
C ILE A 72 12.71 -39.26 -20.64
N THR A 73 11.83 -38.26 -20.64
CA THR A 73 11.87 -37.14 -19.71
C THR A 73 10.95 -37.43 -18.53
N VAL A 74 11.46 -37.25 -17.32
CA VAL A 74 10.69 -37.42 -16.08
C VAL A 74 10.59 -36.08 -15.38
N PRO A 75 9.37 -35.65 -14.98
CA PRO A 75 9.21 -34.40 -14.25
C PRO A 75 9.88 -34.45 -12.88
N CYS A 76 10.50 -33.36 -12.47
CA CYS A 76 11.10 -33.21 -11.16
C CYS A 76 10.02 -33.10 -10.08
N THR A 77 10.25 -33.71 -8.92
CA THR A 77 9.32 -33.72 -7.78
C THR A 77 9.83 -32.94 -6.59
N LYS A 78 11.15 -32.70 -6.50
CA LYS A 78 11.76 -31.98 -5.40
C LYS A 78 12.94 -31.16 -5.87
N TRP A 79 13.06 -29.95 -5.33
CA TRP A 79 14.07 -28.98 -5.75
C TRP A 79 14.94 -28.56 -4.59
N GLU A 80 16.19 -28.25 -4.88
CA GLU A 80 17.12 -27.56 -4.00
C GLU A 80 17.30 -26.13 -4.50
N TYR A 81 17.19 -25.16 -3.60
CA TYR A 81 17.23 -23.75 -3.92
C TYR A 81 18.56 -23.12 -3.51
N ASP A 82 19.04 -22.15 -4.29
CA ASP A 82 20.22 -21.36 -3.90
C ASP A 82 19.86 -20.44 -2.72
N THR A 83 20.55 -20.64 -1.60
CA THR A 83 20.35 -19.88 -0.36
C THR A 83 21.37 -18.79 -0.13
N SER A 84 22.15 -18.40 -1.15
CA SER A 84 23.21 -17.40 -1.02
C SER A 84 22.69 -16.01 -0.61
N TYR A 85 21.57 -15.59 -1.19
CA TYR A 85 20.92 -14.31 -0.88
C TYR A 85 19.72 -14.46 0.06
N PHE A 86 18.89 -15.49 -0.14
CA PHE A 86 17.63 -15.71 0.59
C PHE A 86 17.69 -17.07 1.30
N SER A 87 17.42 -17.12 2.61
CA SER A 87 17.44 -18.38 3.35
C SER A 87 16.20 -19.22 3.07
N GLN A 88 15.01 -18.60 3.09
CA GLN A 88 13.74 -19.25 2.78
C GLN A 88 12.75 -18.20 2.31
N THR A 89 12.07 -18.48 1.22
CA THR A 89 11.09 -17.59 0.57
C THR A 89 9.77 -18.33 0.36
N ILE A 90 8.72 -17.64 -0.05
CA ILE A 90 7.46 -18.31 -0.40
C ILE A 90 7.60 -19.22 -1.64
N VAL A 91 8.62 -18.97 -2.47
CA VAL A 91 8.92 -19.83 -3.63
C VAL A 91 9.45 -21.17 -3.16
N SER A 92 10.42 -21.18 -2.24
CA SER A 92 11.00 -22.41 -1.69
C SER A 92 10.10 -23.09 -0.65
N GLU A 93 9.21 -22.36 0.03
CA GLU A 93 8.28 -22.93 1.02
C GLU A 93 7.15 -23.75 0.36
N TRP A 94 6.65 -23.27 -0.78
CA TRP A 94 5.50 -23.89 -1.46
C TRP A 94 5.84 -24.42 -2.86
N ASP A 95 7.12 -24.58 -3.21
CA ASP A 95 7.61 -25.06 -4.50
C ASP A 95 6.92 -24.37 -5.70
N LEU A 96 7.03 -23.02 -5.74
CA LEU A 96 6.42 -22.20 -6.78
C LEU A 96 7.32 -22.10 -8.02
N VAL A 97 7.74 -23.25 -8.54
CA VAL A 97 8.66 -23.36 -9.69
C VAL A 97 8.04 -24.20 -10.80
N CYS A 98 8.65 -24.21 -11.97
CA CYS A 98 8.23 -25.00 -13.12
C CYS A 98 6.75 -24.78 -13.49
N ASN A 99 5.93 -25.80 -13.46
CA ASN A 99 4.49 -25.72 -13.78
C ASN A 99 3.69 -24.81 -12.83
N ARG A 100 4.27 -24.39 -11.69
CA ARG A 100 3.63 -23.54 -10.67
C ARG A 100 4.21 -22.14 -10.61
N GLU A 101 5.17 -21.80 -11.46
CA GLU A 101 5.82 -20.46 -11.50
C GLU A 101 4.83 -19.31 -11.71
N TRP A 102 3.78 -19.54 -12.50
CA TRP A 102 2.72 -18.54 -12.74
C TRP A 102 2.01 -18.07 -11.45
N LEU A 103 2.06 -18.87 -10.37
CA LEU A 103 1.49 -18.50 -9.07
C LEU A 103 2.21 -17.29 -8.46
N VAL A 104 3.50 -17.12 -8.72
CA VAL A 104 4.24 -15.91 -8.28
C VAL A 104 3.63 -14.64 -8.91
N SER A 105 3.38 -14.69 -10.20
CA SER A 105 2.71 -13.59 -10.92
C SER A 105 1.26 -13.39 -10.47
N LEU A 106 0.56 -14.48 -10.15
CA LEU A 106 -0.79 -14.44 -9.58
C LEU A 106 -0.80 -13.71 -8.23
N ALA A 107 0.16 -13.98 -7.33
CA ALA A 107 0.25 -13.29 -6.04
C ALA A 107 0.43 -11.77 -6.19
N LYS A 108 1.26 -11.33 -7.16
CA LYS A 108 1.43 -9.91 -7.51
C LYS A 108 0.11 -9.32 -8.04
N SER A 109 -0.56 -10.01 -8.95
CA SER A 109 -1.80 -9.58 -9.59
C SER A 109 -2.97 -9.47 -8.60
N ILE A 110 -3.16 -10.45 -7.72
CA ILE A 110 -4.23 -10.44 -6.70
C ILE A 110 -4.05 -9.26 -5.74
N TYR A 111 -2.82 -8.93 -5.38
CA TYR A 111 -2.54 -7.73 -4.57
C TYR A 111 -3.01 -6.45 -5.29
N MET A 112 -2.74 -6.32 -6.60
CA MET A 112 -3.17 -5.15 -7.38
C MET A 112 -4.69 -5.10 -7.58
N VAL A 113 -5.36 -6.25 -7.69
CA VAL A 113 -6.84 -6.30 -7.69
C VAL A 113 -7.40 -5.79 -6.36
N GLY A 114 -6.79 -6.19 -5.22
CA GLY A 114 -7.14 -5.65 -3.91
C GLY A 114 -6.98 -4.13 -3.84
N PHE A 115 -5.92 -3.60 -4.43
CA PHE A 115 -5.67 -2.17 -4.54
C PHE A 115 -6.79 -1.44 -5.31
N LEU A 116 -7.16 -1.96 -6.47
CA LEU A 116 -8.22 -1.39 -7.32
C LEU A 116 -9.58 -1.37 -6.61
N ILE A 117 -9.97 -2.47 -5.98
CA ILE A 117 -11.24 -2.57 -5.25
C ILE A 117 -11.24 -1.62 -4.05
N SER A 118 -10.11 -1.50 -3.36
CA SER A 118 -9.96 -0.65 -2.19
C SER A 118 -10.26 0.82 -2.47
N VAL A 119 -9.74 1.37 -3.57
CA VAL A 119 -9.92 2.79 -3.90
C VAL A 119 -11.41 3.12 -4.03
N VAL A 120 -12.18 2.26 -4.68
CA VAL A 120 -13.63 2.44 -4.86
C VAL A 120 -14.37 2.24 -3.54
N PHE A 121 -14.11 1.12 -2.85
CA PHE A 121 -14.80 0.77 -1.61
C PHE A 121 -14.55 1.77 -0.48
N PHE A 122 -13.29 2.06 -0.17
CA PHE A 122 -12.95 3.01 0.89
C PHE A 122 -13.22 4.45 0.51
N GLY A 123 -13.19 4.79 -0.79
CA GLY A 123 -13.65 6.09 -1.28
C GLY A 123 -15.11 6.31 -0.89
N GLN A 124 -16.02 5.42 -1.29
CA GLN A 124 -17.45 5.49 -0.95
C GLN A 124 -17.71 5.41 0.56
N LEU A 125 -16.99 4.53 1.27
CA LEU A 125 -17.11 4.41 2.72
C LEU A 125 -16.75 5.72 3.42
N SER A 126 -15.66 6.37 3.01
CA SER A 126 -15.19 7.62 3.61
C SER A 126 -16.13 8.80 3.34
N ASP A 127 -16.76 8.85 2.16
CA ASP A 127 -17.73 9.89 1.82
C ASP A 127 -19.07 9.70 2.57
N SER A 128 -19.45 8.46 2.82
CA SER A 128 -20.73 8.13 3.49
C SER A 128 -20.63 8.29 5.01
N TYR A 129 -19.62 7.70 5.63
CA TYR A 129 -19.51 7.58 7.09
C TYR A 129 -18.50 8.53 7.73
N GLY A 130 -17.60 9.12 6.94
CA GLY A 130 -16.53 10.00 7.38
C GLY A 130 -15.15 9.42 7.17
N ARG A 131 -14.14 10.32 7.23
CA ARG A 131 -12.74 9.92 6.98
C ARG A 131 -12.18 9.11 8.14
N PHE A 132 -12.46 9.52 9.36
CA PHE A 132 -11.94 8.85 10.57
C PHE A 132 -12.39 7.39 10.69
N PRO A 133 -13.69 7.01 10.59
CA PRO A 133 -14.11 5.62 10.62
C PRO A 133 -13.49 4.78 9.50
N ALA A 134 -13.40 5.34 8.28
CA ALA A 134 -12.78 4.65 7.16
C ALA A 134 -11.29 4.36 7.39
N VAL A 135 -10.54 5.32 7.97
CA VAL A 135 -9.14 5.14 8.38
C VAL A 135 -9.02 4.05 9.44
N VAL A 136 -9.88 4.02 10.46
CA VAL A 136 -9.83 2.99 11.51
C VAL A 136 -10.13 1.61 10.95
N ILE A 137 -11.17 1.45 10.13
CA ILE A 137 -11.54 0.16 9.53
C ILE A 137 -10.40 -0.35 8.64
N SER A 138 -9.84 0.52 7.79
CA SER A 138 -8.74 0.15 6.90
C SER A 138 -7.46 -0.21 7.68
N TYR A 139 -7.17 0.50 8.77
CA TYR A 139 -6.06 0.17 9.67
C TYR A 139 -6.22 -1.21 10.32
N VAL A 140 -7.38 -1.48 10.94
CA VAL A 140 -7.67 -2.76 11.58
C VAL A 140 -7.57 -3.90 10.58
N MET A 141 -8.15 -3.74 9.39
CA MET A 141 -8.09 -4.74 8.32
C MET A 141 -6.64 -5.01 7.90
N THR A 142 -5.82 -3.97 7.75
CA THR A 142 -4.39 -4.09 7.42
C THR A 142 -3.66 -4.89 8.50
N VAL A 143 -3.77 -4.48 9.76
CA VAL A 143 -3.05 -5.13 10.87
C VAL A 143 -3.45 -6.59 11.04
N VAL A 144 -4.76 -6.88 11.03
CA VAL A 144 -5.26 -8.25 11.18
C VAL A 144 -4.77 -9.14 10.05
N SER A 145 -4.89 -8.69 8.80
CA SER A 145 -4.43 -9.48 7.65
C SER A 145 -2.92 -9.69 7.64
N MET A 146 -2.13 -8.70 8.09
CA MET A 146 -0.66 -8.83 8.20
C MET A 146 -0.24 -9.85 9.26
N LEU A 147 -0.89 -9.82 10.42
CA LEU A 147 -0.58 -10.76 11.52
C LEU A 147 -1.06 -12.18 11.18
N LEU A 148 -2.23 -12.33 10.56
CA LEU A 148 -2.70 -13.63 10.08
C LEU A 148 -1.81 -14.21 8.97
N ALA A 149 -1.18 -13.36 8.14
CA ALA A 149 -0.26 -13.81 7.10
C ALA A 149 0.99 -14.51 7.67
N LEU A 150 1.40 -14.21 8.91
CA LEU A 150 2.46 -14.94 9.62
C LEU A 150 2.07 -16.39 9.94
N LEU A 151 0.77 -16.67 10.06
CA LEU A 151 0.25 -18.01 10.37
C LEU A 151 -0.15 -18.79 9.12
N SER A 152 0.17 -18.28 7.93
CA SER A 152 -0.21 -18.93 6.68
C SER A 152 0.56 -20.24 6.49
N SER A 153 -0.19 -21.34 6.48
CA SER A 153 0.31 -22.71 6.24
C SER A 153 0.21 -23.15 4.78
N SER A 154 -0.43 -22.35 3.93
CA SER A 154 -0.62 -22.67 2.52
C SER A 154 -0.51 -21.42 1.64
N TYR A 155 -0.10 -21.60 0.40
CA TYR A 155 -0.04 -20.53 -0.59
C TYR A 155 -1.41 -19.84 -0.78
N THR A 156 -2.51 -20.61 -0.82
CA THR A 156 -3.87 -20.05 -1.00
C THR A 156 -4.25 -19.13 0.16
N MET A 157 -3.97 -19.54 1.40
CA MET A 157 -4.21 -18.69 2.57
C MET A 157 -3.37 -17.41 2.48
N PHE A 158 -2.11 -17.51 2.10
CA PHE A 158 -1.21 -16.37 1.96
C PHE A 158 -1.75 -15.34 0.95
N ILE A 159 -2.18 -15.75 -0.26
CA ILE A 159 -2.68 -14.80 -1.27
C ILE A 159 -4.00 -14.15 -0.89
N ILE A 160 -4.90 -14.87 -0.20
CA ILE A 160 -6.15 -14.28 0.31
C ILE A 160 -5.84 -13.19 1.34
N LEU A 161 -4.92 -13.47 2.26
CA LEU A 161 -4.49 -12.49 3.26
C LEU A 161 -3.75 -11.30 2.63
N ARG A 162 -2.95 -11.54 1.60
CA ARG A 162 -2.32 -10.48 0.79
C ARG A 162 -3.35 -9.59 0.09
N PHE A 163 -4.43 -10.17 -0.42
CA PHE A 163 -5.54 -9.39 -1.00
C PHE A 163 -6.20 -8.50 0.06
N LEU A 164 -6.56 -9.05 1.23
CA LEU A 164 -7.17 -8.27 2.32
C LEU A 164 -6.21 -7.17 2.83
N GLN A 165 -4.93 -7.49 2.91
CA GLN A 165 -3.89 -6.54 3.27
C GLN A 165 -3.78 -5.38 2.27
N ALA A 166 -3.82 -5.67 0.96
CA ALA A 166 -3.84 -4.66 -0.09
C ALA A 166 -5.07 -3.76 0.03
N LEU A 167 -6.22 -4.37 0.29
CA LEU A 167 -7.49 -3.68 0.44
C LEU A 167 -7.47 -2.71 1.63
N GLY A 168 -7.05 -3.16 2.81
CA GLY A 168 -6.93 -2.32 4.00
C GLY A 168 -5.87 -1.23 3.85
N ARG A 169 -4.67 -1.61 3.44
CA ARG A 169 -3.53 -0.68 3.30
C ARG A 169 -3.83 0.46 2.32
N THR A 170 -4.41 0.16 1.17
CA THR A 170 -4.75 1.18 0.17
C THR A 170 -5.82 2.12 0.68
N GLY A 171 -6.86 1.59 1.37
CA GLY A 171 -7.85 2.41 2.05
C GLY A 171 -7.22 3.38 3.03
N LEU A 172 -6.29 2.88 3.87
CA LEU A 172 -5.59 3.70 4.86
C LEU A 172 -4.79 4.85 4.22
N THR A 173 -4.06 4.59 3.15
CA THR A 173 -3.25 5.62 2.48
C THR A 173 -4.09 6.60 1.67
N THR A 174 -5.11 6.13 0.95
CA THR A 174 -5.95 6.97 0.09
C THR A 174 -6.84 7.88 0.92
N VAL A 175 -7.57 7.33 1.90
CA VAL A 175 -8.44 8.12 2.79
C VAL A 175 -7.61 9.07 3.65
N GLY A 176 -6.44 8.62 4.13
CA GLY A 176 -5.51 9.43 4.89
C GLY A 176 -4.97 10.62 4.09
N PHE A 177 -4.60 10.41 2.83
CA PHE A 177 -4.19 11.48 1.93
C PHE A 177 -5.30 12.53 1.74
N VAL A 178 -6.53 12.08 1.47
CA VAL A 178 -7.69 12.97 1.33
C VAL A 178 -7.91 13.77 2.61
N LEU A 179 -7.89 13.12 3.78
CA LEU A 179 -8.04 13.78 5.07
C LEU A 179 -6.98 14.87 5.27
N VAL A 180 -5.71 14.59 5.01
CA VAL A 180 -4.63 15.58 5.12
C VAL A 180 -4.87 16.78 4.20
N MET A 181 -5.29 16.52 2.94
CA MET A 181 -5.60 17.60 1.99
C MET A 181 -6.84 18.42 2.37
N GLU A 182 -7.77 17.86 3.13
CA GLU A 182 -8.95 18.56 3.63
C GLU A 182 -8.68 19.43 4.87
N ILE A 183 -7.66 19.10 5.67
CA ILE A 183 -7.28 19.87 6.87
C ILE A 183 -6.19 20.93 6.62
N VAL A 184 -5.47 20.82 5.50
CA VAL A 184 -4.38 21.76 5.13
C VAL A 184 -4.93 22.85 4.21
N GLY A 185 -4.54 24.10 4.49
CA GLY A 185 -4.94 25.26 3.68
C GLY A 185 -4.41 25.18 2.25
N PRO A 186 -5.11 25.85 1.30
CA PRO A 186 -4.78 25.76 -0.14
C PRO A 186 -3.32 26.05 -0.47
N ASN A 187 -2.72 27.02 0.22
CA ASN A 187 -1.35 27.47 -0.03
C ASN A 187 -0.28 26.42 0.31
N HIS A 188 -0.57 25.50 1.23
CA HIS A 188 0.38 24.47 1.70
C HIS A 188 0.08 23.07 1.17
N ARG A 189 -0.95 22.88 0.33
CA ARG A 189 -1.33 21.55 -0.20
C ARG A 189 -0.26 20.90 -1.05
N THR A 190 0.40 21.69 -1.90
CA THR A 190 1.44 21.19 -2.79
C THR A 190 2.64 20.68 -1.99
N GLU A 191 3.12 21.47 -1.03
CA GLU A 191 4.23 21.10 -0.15
C GLU A 191 3.90 19.85 0.67
N THR A 192 2.67 19.80 1.22
CA THR A 192 2.17 18.66 1.98
C THR A 192 2.09 17.39 1.13
N GLY A 193 1.61 17.51 -0.10
CA GLY A 193 1.54 16.39 -1.04
C GLY A 193 2.92 15.84 -1.39
N ILE A 194 3.89 16.71 -1.65
CA ILE A 194 5.28 16.34 -1.91
C ILE A 194 5.89 15.67 -0.68
N THR A 195 5.66 16.21 0.52
CA THR A 195 6.16 15.62 1.77
C THR A 195 5.68 14.18 1.95
N ILE A 196 4.40 13.90 1.70
CA ILE A 196 3.87 12.53 1.76
C ILE A 196 4.56 11.61 0.75
N GLN A 197 4.87 12.09 -0.46
CA GLN A 197 5.57 11.31 -1.49
C GLN A 197 7.05 11.04 -1.13
N ILE A 198 7.71 11.95 -0.40
CA ILE A 198 9.05 11.68 0.15
C ILE A 198 9.00 10.48 1.10
N GLY A 199 7.92 10.31 1.89
CA GLY A 199 7.71 9.12 2.72
C GLY A 199 7.69 7.82 1.89
N TRP A 200 7.10 7.86 0.69
CA TRP A 200 7.14 6.74 -0.24
C TRP A 200 8.58 6.38 -0.68
N ALA A 201 9.37 7.38 -1.08
CA ALA A 201 10.75 7.17 -1.50
C ALA A 201 11.63 6.60 -0.37
N ILE A 202 11.50 7.14 0.86
CA ILE A 202 12.19 6.64 2.05
C ILE A 202 11.80 5.18 2.33
N GLY A 203 10.49 4.85 2.22
CA GLY A 203 10.00 3.49 2.39
C GLY A 203 10.57 2.54 1.35
N PHE A 204 10.64 2.95 0.09
CA PHE A 204 11.23 2.14 -0.99
C PHE A 204 12.69 1.80 -0.68
N THR A 205 13.50 2.80 -0.42
CA THR A 205 14.93 2.62 -0.16
C THR A 205 15.19 1.78 1.11
N SER A 206 14.44 2.05 2.19
CA SER A 206 14.62 1.34 3.47
C SER A 206 14.16 -0.13 3.40
N LEU A 207 13.28 -0.50 2.48
CA LEU A 207 12.84 -1.88 2.29
C LEU A 207 14.00 -2.82 1.92
N ALA A 208 14.93 -2.35 1.08
CA ALA A 208 16.13 -3.12 0.73
C ALA A 208 16.96 -3.48 1.98
N ALA A 209 17.13 -2.54 2.90
CA ALA A 209 17.86 -2.77 4.15
C ALA A 209 17.11 -3.77 5.05
N VAL A 210 15.80 -3.64 5.19
CA VAL A 210 14.98 -4.59 5.97
C VAL A 210 15.08 -5.99 5.39
N ALA A 211 14.99 -6.15 4.06
CA ALA A 211 15.09 -7.43 3.39
C ALA A 211 16.49 -8.05 3.52
N TRP A 212 17.56 -7.23 3.52
CA TRP A 212 18.93 -7.70 3.72
C TRP A 212 19.16 -8.29 5.13
N PHE A 213 18.54 -7.69 6.16
CA PHE A 213 18.61 -8.21 7.53
C PHE A 213 17.75 -9.46 7.73
N PHE A 214 16.56 -9.51 7.15
CA PHE A 214 15.59 -10.57 7.35
C PHE A 214 15.43 -11.41 6.07
N ARG A 215 16.35 -12.37 5.86
CA ARG A 215 16.40 -13.21 4.67
C ARG A 215 15.40 -14.35 4.63
N HIS A 216 14.68 -14.59 5.73
CA HIS A 216 13.64 -15.60 5.86
C HIS A 216 12.27 -14.93 5.78
N TRP A 217 11.36 -15.41 4.93
CA TRP A 217 10.08 -14.78 4.63
C TRP A 217 9.22 -14.50 5.87
N PHE A 218 9.22 -15.40 6.88
CA PHE A 218 8.47 -15.23 8.13
C PHE A 218 9.00 -14.02 8.93
N TRP A 219 10.31 -13.96 9.18
CA TRP A 219 10.92 -12.85 9.91
C TRP A 219 10.83 -11.53 9.15
N PHE A 220 10.91 -11.59 7.83
CA PHE A 220 10.69 -10.45 6.97
C PHE A 220 9.25 -9.94 7.09
N GLN A 221 8.22 -10.81 6.98
CA GLN A 221 6.83 -10.43 7.20
C GLN A 221 6.60 -9.84 8.60
N LEU A 222 7.21 -10.40 9.63
CA LEU A 222 7.13 -9.87 10.99
C LEU A 222 7.75 -8.47 11.08
N ALA A 223 8.94 -8.27 10.51
CA ALA A 223 9.63 -6.97 10.47
C ALA A 223 8.80 -5.91 9.73
N LEU A 224 8.06 -6.29 8.68
CA LEU A 224 7.14 -5.39 8.00
C LEU A 224 5.86 -5.11 8.80
N SER A 225 5.45 -6.02 9.69
CA SER A 225 4.19 -5.92 10.43
C SER A 225 4.34 -5.13 11.74
N VAL A 226 5.46 -5.26 12.44
CA VAL A 226 5.67 -4.62 13.75
C VAL A 226 5.59 -3.08 13.69
N PRO A 227 6.19 -2.39 12.71
CA PRO A 227 6.20 -0.92 12.68
C PRO A 227 4.83 -0.26 12.49
N ILE A 228 3.83 -0.99 11.98
CA ILE A 228 2.48 -0.43 11.84
C ILE A 228 1.68 -0.44 13.16
N LEU A 229 2.06 -1.28 14.13
CA LEU A 229 1.33 -1.44 15.39
C LEU A 229 1.27 -0.17 16.26
N PRO A 230 2.35 0.64 16.37
CA PRO A 230 2.32 1.89 17.15
C PRO A 230 1.29 2.90 16.65
N LEU A 231 0.85 2.82 15.39
CA LEU A 231 -0.22 3.67 14.86
C LEU A 231 -1.56 3.47 15.59
N ALA A 232 -1.75 2.34 16.28
CA ALA A 232 -2.91 2.12 17.15
C ALA A 232 -3.02 3.20 18.27
N PHE A 233 -1.90 3.74 18.73
CA PHE A 233 -1.91 4.83 19.72
C PHE A 233 -2.12 6.20 19.05
N ALA A 234 -1.69 6.35 17.80
CA ALA A 234 -1.80 7.59 17.06
C ALA A 234 -3.23 7.88 16.55
N TYR A 235 -4.15 6.88 16.53
CA TYR A 235 -5.52 7.06 16.04
C TYR A 235 -6.26 8.19 16.78
N ARG A 236 -5.96 8.44 18.05
CA ARG A 236 -6.56 9.52 18.87
C ARG A 236 -6.19 10.92 18.38
N MET A 237 -5.11 11.02 17.61
CA MET A 237 -4.63 12.29 17.03
C MET A 237 -5.22 12.55 15.65
N VAL A 238 -5.77 11.50 15.00
CA VAL A 238 -6.41 11.61 13.68
C VAL A 238 -7.80 12.22 13.85
N PRO A 239 -8.06 13.42 13.31
CA PRO A 239 -9.34 14.07 13.40
C PRO A 239 -10.31 13.54 12.33
N GLU A 240 -11.59 13.92 12.46
CA GLU A 240 -12.50 13.89 11.32
C GLU A 240 -12.25 15.07 10.39
N SER A 241 -12.66 14.99 9.14
CA SER A 241 -12.55 16.09 8.19
C SER A 241 -13.52 17.23 8.55
N PRO A 242 -13.00 18.47 8.74
CA PRO A 242 -13.87 19.64 8.94
C PRO A 242 -14.82 19.89 7.77
N ARG A 243 -14.35 19.66 6.53
CA ARG A 243 -15.17 19.83 5.32
C ARG A 243 -16.30 18.82 5.26
N TRP A 244 -16.02 17.55 5.60
CA TRP A 244 -17.04 16.52 5.64
C TRP A 244 -18.09 16.78 6.72
N LEU A 245 -17.66 17.22 7.93
CA LEU A 245 -18.57 17.60 9.00
C LEU A 245 -19.50 18.76 8.58
N LEU A 246 -18.94 19.76 7.88
CA LEU A 246 -19.71 20.88 7.34
C LEU A 246 -20.77 20.41 6.33
N MET A 247 -20.36 19.58 5.34
CA MET A 247 -21.26 19.06 4.32
C MET A 247 -22.37 18.16 4.88
N LYS A 248 -22.10 17.44 5.98
CA LYS A 248 -23.09 16.58 6.66
C LYS A 248 -23.91 17.35 7.72
N GLY A 249 -23.77 18.66 7.83
CA GLY A 249 -24.52 19.46 8.80
C GLY A 249 -24.20 19.18 10.28
N ARG A 250 -23.08 18.48 10.58
CA ARG A 250 -22.71 18.10 11.95
C ARG A 250 -21.99 19.24 12.68
N MET A 251 -22.72 20.38 12.87
CA MET A 251 -22.15 21.66 13.34
C MET A 251 -21.54 21.57 14.73
N GLU A 252 -22.13 20.85 15.68
CA GLU A 252 -21.57 20.71 17.05
C GLU A 252 -20.22 20.01 17.06
N LYS A 253 -20.09 18.94 16.26
CA LYS A 253 -18.79 18.21 16.13
C LYS A 253 -17.76 19.06 15.41
N LEU A 254 -18.19 19.82 14.40
CA LEU A 254 -17.32 20.73 13.67
C LEU A 254 -16.79 21.84 14.60
N GLU A 255 -17.65 22.49 15.38
CA GLU A 255 -17.24 23.51 16.35
C GLU A 255 -16.24 22.97 17.36
N THR A 256 -16.53 21.80 17.96
CA THR A 256 -15.63 21.15 18.91
C THR A 256 -14.26 20.85 18.30
N LEU A 257 -14.24 20.37 17.06
CA LEU A 257 -13.03 20.07 16.32
C LEU A 257 -12.22 21.33 16.03
N LEU A 258 -12.87 22.40 15.55
CA LEU A 258 -12.21 23.67 15.23
C LEU A 258 -11.64 24.36 16.47
N ARG A 259 -12.35 24.32 17.60
CA ARG A 259 -11.85 24.82 18.90
C ARG A 259 -10.62 24.06 19.36
N LYS A 260 -10.63 22.71 19.24
CA LYS A 260 -9.48 21.87 19.56
C LYS A 260 -8.28 22.20 18.66
N ALA A 261 -8.51 22.32 17.35
CA ALA A 261 -7.47 22.62 16.37
C ALA A 261 -6.86 24.02 16.62
N ALA A 262 -7.69 25.05 16.81
CA ALA A 262 -7.25 26.41 17.12
C ALA A 262 -6.41 26.46 18.40
N LYS A 263 -6.85 25.78 19.46
CA LYS A 263 -6.11 25.70 20.72
C LYS A 263 -4.71 25.08 20.54
N ILE A 264 -4.60 23.98 19.76
CA ILE A 264 -3.31 23.32 19.47
C ILE A 264 -2.42 24.27 18.64
N ASN A 265 -3.02 25.05 17.74
CA ASN A 265 -2.30 26.00 16.88
C ASN A 265 -2.03 27.36 17.57
N GLY A 266 -2.40 27.52 18.85
CA GLY A 266 -2.18 28.74 19.61
C GLY A 266 -3.02 29.95 19.12
N ARG A 267 -4.19 29.67 18.52
CA ARG A 267 -5.08 30.72 18.02
C ARG A 267 -6.27 30.95 18.95
N GLU A 268 -6.58 32.23 19.23
CA GLU A 268 -7.78 32.61 19.96
C GLU A 268 -8.95 32.75 18.98
N ILE A 269 -10.07 32.17 19.33
CA ILE A 269 -11.31 32.25 18.55
C ILE A 269 -12.09 33.48 19.08
N LYS A 270 -12.09 34.58 18.32
CA LYS A 270 -12.69 35.84 18.71
C LYS A 270 -14.19 36.00 18.40
N SER A 271 -14.81 35.03 17.73
CA SER A 271 -16.22 35.11 17.29
C SER A 271 -16.95 33.80 17.50
N ASP A 272 -18.28 33.87 17.56
CA ASP A 272 -19.10 32.65 17.63
C ASP A 272 -19.02 31.91 16.30
N ILE A 273 -18.40 30.74 16.33
CA ILE A 273 -18.17 29.88 15.15
C ILE A 273 -19.50 29.52 14.48
N LYS A 274 -20.58 29.42 15.25
CA LYS A 274 -21.92 29.08 14.73
C LYS A 274 -22.45 30.11 13.74
N ASP A 275 -22.24 31.40 13.99
CA ASP A 275 -22.68 32.45 13.08
C ASP A 275 -21.84 32.52 11.82
N LEU A 276 -20.53 32.18 11.93
CA LEU A 276 -19.63 32.11 10.78
C LEU A 276 -19.94 30.92 9.86
N LEU A 277 -20.38 29.82 10.43
CA LEU A 277 -20.69 28.58 9.68
C LEU A 277 -22.09 28.60 9.07
N LYS A 278 -23.07 29.30 9.65
CA LYS A 278 -24.41 29.47 9.09
C LYS A 278 -24.41 30.16 7.72
N VAL A 279 -23.48 31.05 7.49
CA VAL A 279 -23.32 31.76 6.20
C VAL A 279 -22.82 30.83 5.09
N ASN A 280 -22.14 29.74 5.45
CA ASN A 280 -21.54 28.77 4.51
C ASN A 280 -22.28 27.42 4.48
N SER A 281 -23.44 27.29 5.14
CA SER A 281 -24.26 26.09 4.99
C SER A 281 -24.72 26.02 3.53
N VAL A 282 -24.10 25.14 2.80
CA VAL A 282 -24.45 24.78 1.42
C VAL A 282 -25.92 24.39 1.43
N SER A 283 -26.69 24.99 0.53
CA SER A 283 -28.09 24.64 0.32
C SER A 283 -28.23 23.12 0.21
N GLU A 284 -29.16 22.53 0.93
CA GLU A 284 -29.43 21.07 1.03
C GLU A 284 -29.68 20.37 -0.30
N ASP A 285 -29.67 21.11 -1.42
CA ASP A 285 -30.04 20.68 -2.76
C ASP A 285 -28.83 20.28 -3.65
N GLU A 286 -27.61 20.19 -3.13
CA GLU A 286 -26.51 19.56 -3.88
C GLU A 286 -26.63 18.03 -3.82
N GLN A 287 -27.46 17.50 -4.74
CA GLN A 287 -27.51 16.06 -5.04
C GLN A 287 -26.11 15.49 -5.12
N GLN A 288 -25.86 14.39 -4.40
CA GLN A 288 -24.59 13.66 -4.47
C GLN A 288 -24.29 13.32 -5.93
N LYS A 289 -23.39 14.10 -6.55
CA LYS A 289 -22.96 13.88 -7.93
C LYS A 289 -22.15 12.59 -7.99
N THR A 290 -22.59 11.70 -8.85
CA THR A 290 -21.96 10.39 -9.05
C THR A 290 -20.83 10.50 -10.07
N PHE A 291 -19.88 9.55 -10.08
CA PHE A 291 -18.83 9.44 -11.10
C PHE A 291 -19.38 9.52 -12.54
N ILE A 292 -20.57 8.97 -12.77
CA ILE A 292 -21.26 9.04 -14.08
C ILE A 292 -21.53 10.47 -14.50
N ASP A 293 -21.81 11.38 -13.57
CA ASP A 293 -22.11 12.79 -13.88
C ASP A 293 -20.85 13.53 -14.34
N VAL A 294 -19.66 13.16 -13.85
CA VAL A 294 -18.37 13.67 -14.35
C VAL A 294 -18.17 13.31 -15.82
N LEU A 295 -18.60 12.12 -16.24
CA LEU A 295 -18.48 11.65 -17.64
C LEU A 295 -19.49 12.31 -18.58
N LYS A 296 -20.60 12.84 -18.07
CA LYS A 296 -21.59 13.57 -18.88
C LYS A 296 -21.08 14.94 -19.37
N TRP A 297 -20.12 15.56 -18.64
CA TRP A 297 -19.60 16.88 -18.99
C TRP A 297 -18.38 16.75 -19.92
N PRO A 298 -18.43 17.21 -21.20
CA PRO A 298 -17.36 16.93 -22.18
C PRO A 298 -15.97 17.40 -21.73
N LYS A 299 -15.87 18.60 -21.12
CA LYS A 299 -14.59 19.14 -20.62
C LYS A 299 -14.01 18.29 -19.47
N MET A 300 -14.85 17.85 -18.54
CA MET A 300 -14.43 17.00 -17.42
C MET A 300 -14.06 15.60 -17.91
N ARG A 301 -14.88 15.04 -18.80
CA ARG A 301 -14.63 13.73 -19.43
C ARG A 301 -13.25 13.65 -20.07
N ASN A 302 -12.89 14.63 -20.92
CA ASN A 302 -11.60 14.63 -21.61
C ASN A 302 -10.44 14.76 -20.60
N ARG A 303 -10.55 15.60 -19.57
CA ARG A 303 -9.56 15.70 -18.50
C ARG A 303 -9.42 14.39 -17.74
N THR A 304 -10.53 13.74 -17.41
CA THR A 304 -10.55 12.45 -16.70
C THR A 304 -9.87 11.36 -17.53
N PHE A 305 -10.19 11.24 -18.83
CA PHE A 305 -9.53 10.25 -19.70
C PHE A 305 -8.02 10.51 -19.83
N ASN A 306 -7.61 11.76 -20.00
CA ASN A 306 -6.18 12.11 -20.05
C ASN A 306 -5.47 11.72 -18.74
N MET A 307 -6.08 11.98 -17.58
CA MET A 307 -5.51 11.60 -16.29
C MET A 307 -5.45 10.08 -16.11
N ILE A 308 -6.49 9.35 -16.51
CA ILE A 308 -6.48 7.87 -16.50
C ILE A 308 -5.35 7.34 -17.37
N TYR A 309 -5.18 7.87 -18.59
CA TYR A 309 -4.12 7.45 -19.50
C TYR A 309 -2.72 7.71 -18.90
N LEU A 310 -2.48 8.92 -18.39
CA LEU A 310 -1.21 9.29 -17.77
C LEU A 310 -0.88 8.40 -16.55
N TRP A 311 -1.88 8.15 -15.70
CA TRP A 311 -1.69 7.27 -14.53
C TRP A 311 -1.47 5.81 -14.94
N MET A 312 -2.15 5.33 -15.99
CA MET A 312 -1.96 3.99 -16.52
C MET A 312 -0.53 3.79 -17.03
N VAL A 313 -0.03 4.71 -17.85
CA VAL A 313 1.34 4.65 -18.41
C VAL A 313 2.37 4.73 -17.29
N ASN A 314 2.22 5.69 -16.36
CA ASN A 314 3.14 5.87 -15.24
C ASN A 314 3.18 4.65 -14.33
N SER A 315 2.02 4.08 -13.98
CA SER A 315 1.94 2.88 -13.15
C SER A 315 2.53 1.66 -13.85
N PHE A 316 2.29 1.50 -15.14
CA PHE A 316 2.86 0.40 -15.92
C PHE A 316 4.39 0.44 -15.91
N MET A 317 4.97 1.61 -16.18
CA MET A 317 6.42 1.80 -16.15
C MET A 317 6.99 1.59 -14.73
N TYR A 318 6.38 2.22 -13.73
CA TYR A 318 6.85 2.13 -12.34
C TYR A 318 6.84 0.69 -11.81
N TYR A 319 5.71 0.00 -11.90
CA TYR A 319 5.62 -1.37 -11.38
C TYR A 319 6.36 -2.38 -12.24
N GLY A 320 6.41 -2.17 -13.57
CA GLY A 320 7.20 -2.99 -14.46
C GLY A 320 8.68 -2.98 -14.09
N LEU A 321 9.25 -1.81 -13.86
CA LEU A 321 10.63 -1.69 -13.43
C LEU A 321 10.86 -2.20 -12.00
N SER A 322 10.00 -1.79 -11.05
CA SER A 322 10.18 -2.12 -9.64
C SER A 322 10.06 -3.62 -9.33
N TYR A 323 9.21 -4.36 -10.05
CA TYR A 323 9.07 -5.80 -9.84
C TYR A 323 10.14 -6.64 -10.55
N ASN A 324 10.80 -6.09 -11.56
CA ASN A 324 11.85 -6.78 -12.30
C ASN A 324 13.27 -6.47 -11.79
N THR A 325 13.39 -5.76 -10.68
CA THR A 325 14.71 -5.44 -10.08
C THR A 325 15.49 -6.69 -9.66
N ASN A 326 14.82 -7.78 -9.32
CA ASN A 326 15.45 -9.05 -8.96
C ASN A 326 15.97 -9.86 -10.15
N ASP A 327 15.50 -9.56 -11.36
CA ASP A 327 15.92 -10.22 -12.59
C ASP A 327 17.19 -9.56 -13.19
N LEU A 328 17.61 -8.43 -12.60
CA LEU A 328 18.85 -7.78 -12.97
C LEU A 328 20.08 -8.52 -12.41
N ALA A 329 21.13 -8.64 -13.21
CA ALA A 329 22.37 -9.26 -12.78
C ALA A 329 22.98 -8.52 -11.56
N GLY A 330 23.56 -9.28 -10.63
CA GLY A 330 24.23 -8.76 -9.44
C GLY A 330 23.45 -8.97 -8.16
N ASN A 331 23.70 -8.10 -7.18
CA ASN A 331 23.06 -8.22 -5.85
C ASN A 331 21.63 -7.66 -5.87
N PRO A 332 20.59 -8.48 -5.60
CA PRO A 332 19.19 -8.06 -5.69
C PRO A 332 18.84 -6.92 -4.71
N TYR A 333 19.46 -6.87 -3.54
CA TYR A 333 19.26 -5.79 -2.56
C TYR A 333 19.82 -4.46 -3.06
N LEU A 334 21.01 -4.48 -3.69
CA LEU A 334 21.62 -3.28 -4.26
C LEU A 334 20.84 -2.78 -5.48
N ASN A 335 20.40 -3.68 -6.36
CA ASN A 335 19.58 -3.34 -7.52
C ASN A 335 18.28 -2.65 -7.09
N PHE A 336 17.60 -3.21 -6.07
CA PHE A 336 16.40 -2.62 -5.51
C PHE A 336 16.65 -1.28 -4.83
N PHE A 337 17.76 -1.14 -4.09
CA PHE A 337 18.15 0.13 -3.46
C PHE A 337 18.37 1.23 -4.50
N ILE A 338 19.11 0.94 -5.57
CA ILE A 338 19.39 1.90 -6.66
C ILE A 338 18.09 2.28 -7.40
N ALA A 339 17.18 1.33 -7.61
CA ALA A 339 15.90 1.61 -8.26
C ALA A 339 14.99 2.52 -7.44
N GLY A 340 15.22 2.65 -6.13
CA GLY A 340 14.51 3.54 -5.22
C GLY A 340 14.99 5.00 -5.25
N HIS A 341 16.10 5.27 -5.92
CA HIS A 341 16.72 6.59 -6.08
C HIS A 341 16.55 7.13 -7.47
#